data_a0b08b6389ca12f4dee8af479a43bd65
#
_entry.id   a0b08b6389ca12f4dee8af479a43bd65
#
_cell.length_a   1.000
_cell.length_b   1.000
_cell.length_c   1.000
_cell.angle_alpha   90.00
_cell.angle_beta   90.00
_cell.angle_gamma   90.00
#
_symmetry.space_group_name_H-M   'P 1'
#
loop_
_entity.id
_entity.type
_entity.pdbx_description
1 polymer ?
#
loop_
_entity_poly.entity_id
_entity_poly.type
_entity_poly.pdbx_seq_one_letter_code
_entity_poly.pdbx_strand_id
1 'polypeptide(L)'
;MNYIENIYICLAAPLLIAVLCMRGRGKAMNMFVLAGMTVCLLSSYINTFIAAVWGVGALTASVEIAPMTEEIMKFLPILFYLLVFEPGKEELTGGIIMTAVGFATFENACYLASNGAAEVLHLLIRGFGTGAMHVVCGFLIAVGFLYLWDRTWLRLAGTVGLIAIAITYHGIYNILVSQTGTAAMIGYLIPLLTVVVVLLLRGNPRRTDFDSPDNH
;
A
#
# COMPACT_ATOMS: atom_id res chain seq x y z
N MET A 1 4.29 22.38 15.05
CA MET A 1 4.62 22.18 13.61
C MET A 1 5.22 20.79 13.50
N ASN A 2 4.50 19.88 12.85
CA ASN A 2 5.02 18.53 12.62
C ASN A 2 5.85 18.59 11.34
N TYR A 3 7.15 18.46 11.52
CA TYR A 3 8.11 18.48 10.40
C TYR A 3 8.13 17.08 9.74
N ILE A 4 7.07 16.73 8.98
CA ILE A 4 6.97 15.43 8.30
C ILE A 4 8.12 15.23 7.32
N GLU A 5 8.65 16.30 6.75
CA GLU A 5 9.82 16.30 5.88
C GLU A 5 11.07 15.83 6.64
N ASN A 6 11.22 16.24 7.90
CA ASN A 6 12.35 15.80 8.73
C ASN A 6 12.27 14.30 9.05
N ILE A 7 11.05 13.80 9.32
CA ILE A 7 10.80 12.36 9.50
C ILE A 7 11.15 11.62 8.21
N TYR A 8 10.70 12.16 7.06
CA TYR A 8 11.02 11.59 5.76
C TYR A 8 12.53 11.49 5.54
N ILE A 9 13.28 12.58 5.74
CA ILE A 9 14.73 12.60 5.56
C ILE A 9 15.41 11.56 6.47
N CYS A 10 15.03 11.48 7.73
CA CYS A 10 15.62 10.53 8.69
C CYS A 10 15.40 9.08 8.30
N LEU A 11 14.24 8.74 7.72
CA LEU A 11 13.92 7.38 7.29
C LEU A 11 14.44 7.07 5.88
N ALA A 12 14.39 8.04 4.98
CA ALA A 12 14.79 7.86 3.59
C ALA A 12 16.32 7.83 3.39
N ALA A 13 17.08 8.59 4.20
CA ALA A 13 18.53 8.68 4.05
C ALA A 13 19.24 7.31 4.17
N PRO A 14 19.00 6.47 5.20
CA PRO A 14 19.62 5.15 5.29
C PRO A 14 19.16 4.21 4.16
N LEU A 15 17.91 4.30 3.71
CA LEU A 15 17.41 3.52 2.57
C LEU A 15 18.08 3.95 1.26
N LEU A 16 18.29 5.25 1.06
CA LEU A 16 19.00 5.74 -0.12
C LEU A 16 20.45 5.26 -0.12
N ILE A 17 21.14 5.28 1.00
CA ILE A 17 22.50 4.73 1.13
C ILE A 17 22.48 3.23 0.78
N ALA A 18 21.51 2.47 1.31
CA ALA A 18 21.36 1.07 0.99
C ALA A 18 21.15 0.84 -0.52
N VAL A 19 20.30 1.64 -1.17
CA VAL A 19 20.08 1.58 -2.63
C VAL A 19 21.38 1.83 -3.41
N LEU A 20 22.22 2.78 -2.97
CA LEU A 20 23.50 3.07 -3.61
C LEU A 20 24.54 1.96 -3.43
N CYS A 21 24.53 1.28 -2.28
CA CYS A 21 25.49 0.23 -1.94
C CYS A 21 25.08 -1.17 -2.47
N MET A 22 23.77 -1.41 -2.66
CA MET A 22 23.23 -2.71 -3.07
C MET A 22 23.17 -2.87 -4.59
N ARG A 23 23.08 -4.14 -5.04
CA ARG A 23 22.89 -4.51 -6.43
C ARG A 23 21.76 -5.55 -6.55
N GLY A 24 21.26 -5.71 -7.79
CA GLY A 24 20.26 -6.72 -8.11
C GLY A 24 18.92 -6.51 -7.38
N ARG A 25 18.26 -7.61 -7.03
CA ARG A 25 16.90 -7.63 -6.50
C ARG A 25 16.72 -6.82 -5.19
N GLY A 26 17.73 -6.87 -4.30
CA GLY A 26 17.70 -6.10 -3.06
C GLY A 26 17.67 -4.59 -3.30
N LYS A 27 18.43 -4.09 -4.29
CA LYS A 27 18.42 -2.69 -4.70
C LYS A 27 17.01 -2.29 -5.18
N ALA A 28 16.43 -3.06 -6.10
CA ALA A 28 15.10 -2.78 -6.64
C ALA A 28 14.04 -2.72 -5.53
N MET A 29 14.04 -3.67 -4.60
CA MET A 29 13.11 -3.69 -3.47
C MET A 29 13.22 -2.45 -2.58
N ASN A 30 14.44 -2.03 -2.22
CA ASN A 30 14.65 -0.81 -1.43
C ASN A 30 14.23 0.46 -2.19
N MET A 31 14.39 0.49 -3.52
CA MET A 31 13.89 1.61 -4.34
C MET A 31 12.37 1.71 -4.28
N PHE A 32 11.64 0.58 -4.31
CA PHE A 32 10.19 0.59 -4.18
C PHE A 32 9.72 1.02 -2.78
N VAL A 33 10.41 0.60 -1.72
CA VAL A 33 10.13 1.10 -0.36
C VAL A 33 10.32 2.61 -0.30
N LEU A 34 11.45 3.12 -0.81
CA LEU A 34 11.72 4.55 -0.84
C LEU A 34 10.68 5.30 -1.69
N ALA A 35 10.29 4.77 -2.85
CA ALA A 35 9.22 5.33 -3.66
C ALA A 35 7.88 5.36 -2.91
N GLY A 36 7.53 4.29 -2.18
CA GLY A 36 6.34 4.24 -1.33
C GLY A 36 6.31 5.33 -0.26
N MET A 37 7.43 5.54 0.44
CA MET A 37 7.57 6.64 1.41
C MET A 37 7.42 8.01 0.75
N THR A 38 8.03 8.19 -0.43
CA THR A 38 7.96 9.44 -1.20
C THR A 38 6.52 9.77 -1.61
N VAL A 39 5.80 8.80 -2.14
CA VAL A 39 4.41 9.03 -2.56
C VAL A 39 3.46 9.20 -1.37
N CYS A 40 3.75 8.64 -0.19
CA CYS A 40 3.03 8.94 1.03
C CYS A 40 3.18 10.42 1.42
N LEU A 41 4.41 10.93 1.42
CA LEU A 41 4.67 12.35 1.67
C LEU A 41 3.93 13.25 0.67
N LEU A 42 4.02 12.94 -0.62
CA LEU A 42 3.32 13.70 -1.67
C LEU A 42 1.81 13.64 -1.53
N SER A 43 1.25 12.46 -1.20
CA SER A 43 -0.18 12.28 -0.96
C SER A 43 -0.68 13.16 0.18
N SER A 44 0.10 13.32 1.26
CA SER A 44 -0.28 14.16 2.38
C SER A 44 -0.43 15.64 1.98
N TYR A 45 0.45 16.15 1.10
CA TYR A 45 0.31 17.50 0.54
C TYR A 45 -0.90 17.63 -0.38
N ILE A 46 -1.13 16.64 -1.25
CA ILE A 46 -2.27 16.64 -2.16
C ILE A 46 -3.58 16.59 -1.36
N ASN A 47 -3.67 15.72 -0.35
CA ASN A 47 -4.83 15.62 0.53
C ASN A 47 -5.12 16.95 1.24
N THR A 48 -4.09 17.60 1.79
CA THR A 48 -4.19 18.91 2.45
C THR A 48 -4.65 19.99 1.48
N PHE A 49 -4.10 20.02 0.27
CA PHE A 49 -4.47 20.97 -0.77
C PHE A 49 -5.93 20.80 -1.21
N ILE A 50 -6.35 19.55 -1.52
CA ILE A 50 -7.73 19.27 -1.94
C ILE A 50 -8.70 19.60 -0.80
N ALA A 51 -8.39 19.23 0.45
CA ALA A 51 -9.22 19.56 1.61
C ALA A 51 -9.38 21.07 1.78
N ALA A 52 -8.31 21.85 1.59
CA ALA A 52 -8.36 23.30 1.64
C ALA A 52 -9.21 23.92 0.53
N VAL A 53 -9.08 23.41 -0.71
CA VAL A 53 -9.87 23.87 -1.87
C VAL A 53 -11.35 23.58 -1.69
N TRP A 54 -11.69 22.41 -1.15
CA TRP A 54 -13.08 22.01 -0.92
C TRP A 54 -13.67 22.51 0.39
N GLY A 55 -12.84 23.10 1.26
CA GLY A 55 -13.26 23.62 2.55
C GLY A 55 -13.73 22.53 3.53
N VAL A 56 -13.18 21.31 3.41
CA VAL A 56 -13.57 20.16 4.24
C VAL A 56 -12.61 19.96 5.41
N GLY A 57 -13.12 19.41 6.53
CA GLY A 57 -12.32 19.11 7.71
C GLY A 57 -11.47 17.84 7.55
N ALA A 58 -10.55 17.65 8.51
CA ALA A 58 -9.58 16.54 8.50
C ALA A 58 -10.26 15.15 8.45
N LEU A 59 -11.38 14.95 9.15
CA LEU A 59 -12.12 13.70 9.14
C LEU A 59 -12.66 13.38 7.74
N THR A 60 -13.34 14.33 7.10
CA THR A 60 -13.85 14.18 5.73
C THR A 60 -12.68 13.94 4.75
N ALA A 61 -11.61 14.68 4.91
CA ALA A 61 -10.42 14.48 4.08
C ALA A 61 -9.84 13.07 4.20
N SER A 62 -9.77 12.52 5.41
CA SER A 62 -9.24 11.18 5.64
C SER A 62 -10.14 10.06 5.12
N VAL A 63 -11.46 10.28 5.08
CA VAL A 63 -12.44 9.25 4.66
C VAL A 63 -12.72 9.32 3.15
N GLU A 64 -12.83 10.52 2.58
CA GLU A 64 -13.31 10.71 1.21
C GLU A 64 -12.17 11.02 0.21
N ILE A 65 -11.14 11.77 0.63
CA ILE A 65 -10.06 12.21 -0.26
C ILE A 65 -8.87 11.23 -0.21
N ALA A 66 -8.39 10.92 0.99
CA ALA A 66 -7.17 10.16 1.18
C ALA A 66 -7.19 8.78 0.48
N PRO A 67 -8.25 7.94 0.57
CA PRO A 67 -8.24 6.64 -0.08
C PRO A 67 -8.01 6.73 -1.59
N MET A 68 -8.62 7.71 -2.25
CA MET A 68 -8.48 7.89 -3.69
C MET A 68 -7.08 8.39 -4.06
N THR A 69 -6.62 9.46 -3.43
CA THR A 69 -5.31 10.05 -3.75
C THR A 69 -4.18 9.10 -3.44
N GLU A 70 -4.23 8.40 -2.31
CA GLU A 70 -3.16 7.52 -1.87
C GLU A 70 -3.03 6.26 -2.72
N GLU A 71 -4.15 5.62 -3.11
CA GLU A 71 -4.08 4.45 -3.98
C GLU A 71 -3.59 4.82 -5.39
N ILE A 72 -4.03 5.96 -5.93
CA ILE A 72 -3.53 6.47 -7.21
C ILE A 72 -2.04 6.80 -7.12
N MET A 73 -1.61 7.50 -6.08
CA MET A 73 -0.21 7.89 -5.90
C MET A 73 0.71 6.69 -5.72
N LYS A 74 0.29 5.65 -5.00
CA LYS A 74 1.04 4.38 -4.88
C LYS A 74 1.22 3.69 -6.24
N PHE A 75 0.27 3.86 -7.14
CA PHE A 75 0.33 3.26 -8.46
C PHE A 75 1.30 3.98 -9.42
N LEU A 76 1.56 5.28 -9.25
CA LEU A 76 2.41 6.06 -10.17
C LEU A 76 3.84 5.51 -10.32
N PRO A 77 4.61 5.20 -9.26
CA PRO A 77 5.96 4.64 -9.41
C PRO A 77 5.93 3.26 -10.07
N ILE A 78 4.88 2.48 -9.86
CA ILE A 78 4.69 1.18 -10.49
C ILE A 78 4.42 1.33 -11.98
N LEU A 79 3.55 2.27 -12.35
CA LEU A 79 3.25 2.58 -13.74
C LEU A 79 4.51 3.08 -14.47
N PHE A 80 5.27 3.99 -13.85
CA PHE A 80 6.54 4.45 -14.41
C PHE A 80 7.51 3.30 -14.63
N TYR A 81 7.67 2.42 -13.63
CA TYR A 81 8.56 1.28 -13.72
C TYR A 81 8.14 0.30 -14.82
N LEU A 82 6.84 0.03 -14.93
CA LEU A 82 6.28 -0.82 -15.96
C LEU A 82 6.55 -0.28 -17.39
N LEU A 83 6.38 1.05 -17.57
CA LEU A 83 6.51 1.68 -18.89
C LEU A 83 7.96 1.84 -19.34
N VAL A 84 8.89 2.02 -18.39
CA VAL A 84 10.29 2.33 -18.71
C VAL A 84 11.16 1.08 -18.76
N PHE A 85 10.92 0.12 -17.86
CA PHE A 85 11.81 -1.04 -17.67
C PHE A 85 11.22 -2.37 -18.12
N GLU A 86 9.93 -2.43 -18.48
CA GLU A 86 9.24 -3.64 -18.92
C GLU A 86 9.52 -4.87 -18.02
N PRO A 87 9.32 -4.75 -16.69
CA PRO A 87 9.70 -5.79 -15.74
C PRO A 87 8.89 -7.07 -15.91
N GLY A 88 9.44 -8.19 -15.45
CA GLY A 88 8.70 -9.44 -15.34
C GLY A 88 7.58 -9.37 -14.28
N LYS A 89 6.61 -10.30 -14.40
CA LYS A 89 5.43 -10.37 -13.50
C LYS A 89 5.80 -10.39 -12.00
N GLU A 90 6.78 -11.21 -11.64
CA GLU A 90 7.21 -11.35 -10.23
C GLU A 90 7.87 -10.09 -9.69
N GLU A 91 8.68 -9.43 -10.51
CA GLU A 91 9.37 -8.20 -10.13
C GLU A 91 8.36 -7.06 -9.93
N LEU A 92 7.40 -6.92 -10.84
CA LEU A 92 6.33 -5.94 -10.73
C LEU A 92 5.46 -6.19 -9.49
N THR A 93 5.07 -7.45 -9.25
CA THR A 93 4.29 -7.84 -8.07
C THR A 93 5.03 -7.51 -6.77
N GLY A 94 6.33 -7.83 -6.71
CA GLY A 94 7.17 -7.46 -5.58
C GLY A 94 7.25 -5.95 -5.38
N GLY A 95 7.43 -5.20 -6.47
CA GLY A 95 7.47 -3.74 -6.46
C GLY A 95 6.19 -3.10 -5.91
N ILE A 96 5.02 -3.59 -6.33
CA ILE A 96 3.72 -3.12 -5.83
C ILE A 96 3.62 -3.31 -4.31
N ILE A 97 3.94 -4.51 -3.81
CA ILE A 97 3.87 -4.81 -2.38
C ILE A 97 4.88 -3.95 -1.59
N MET A 98 6.12 -3.82 -2.08
CA MET A 98 7.14 -3.03 -1.39
C MET A 98 6.85 -1.53 -1.39
N THR A 99 6.18 -1.01 -2.43
CA THR A 99 5.68 0.36 -2.45
C THR A 99 4.60 0.55 -1.37
N ALA A 100 3.67 -0.40 -1.22
CA ALA A 100 2.65 -0.35 -0.17
C ALA A 100 3.27 -0.43 1.24
N VAL A 101 4.29 -1.27 1.43
CA VAL A 101 5.05 -1.36 2.70
C VAL A 101 5.74 -0.04 3.03
N GLY A 102 6.43 0.57 2.06
CA GLY A 102 7.09 1.86 2.25
C GLY A 102 6.11 2.97 2.62
N PHE A 103 4.98 3.02 1.93
CA PHE A 103 3.88 3.95 2.21
C PHE A 103 3.39 3.80 3.65
N ALA A 104 2.97 2.60 4.04
CA ALA A 104 2.46 2.29 5.37
C ALA A 104 3.47 2.60 6.48
N THR A 105 4.75 2.30 6.25
CA THR A 105 5.82 2.56 7.21
C THR A 105 5.96 4.06 7.49
N PHE A 106 5.98 4.86 6.45
CA PHE A 106 6.11 6.32 6.61
C PHE A 106 4.85 6.93 7.23
N GLU A 107 3.66 6.50 6.81
CA GLU A 107 2.39 6.95 7.40
C GLU A 107 2.32 6.64 8.91
N ASN A 108 2.70 5.42 9.32
CA ASN A 108 2.75 5.05 10.72
C ASN A 108 3.76 5.89 11.52
N ALA A 109 4.92 6.21 10.94
CA ALA A 109 5.90 7.10 11.57
C ALA A 109 5.36 8.53 11.74
N CYS A 110 4.69 9.07 10.74
CA CYS A 110 4.03 10.38 10.79
C CYS A 110 2.92 10.40 11.84
N TYR A 111 2.10 9.34 11.90
CA TYR A 111 1.07 9.22 12.91
C TYR A 111 1.64 9.23 14.32
N LEU A 112 2.69 8.45 14.57
CA LEU A 112 3.37 8.38 15.85
C LEU A 112 3.93 9.75 16.26
N ALA A 113 4.56 10.46 15.34
CA ALA A 113 5.11 11.78 15.57
C ALA A 113 4.04 12.84 15.89
N SER A 114 2.86 12.71 15.28
CA SER A 114 1.75 13.66 15.45
C SER A 114 0.92 13.40 16.71
N ASN A 115 0.72 12.15 17.08
CA ASN A 115 -0.21 11.74 18.15
C ASN A 115 0.51 11.22 19.41
N GLY A 116 1.83 11.04 19.35
CA GLY A 116 2.62 10.50 20.45
C GLY A 116 2.42 8.99 20.65
N ALA A 117 3.12 8.45 21.66
CA ALA A 117 3.19 7.03 21.98
C ALA A 117 2.50 6.70 23.32
N ALA A 118 1.42 7.40 23.67
CA ALA A 118 0.82 7.31 25.01
C ALA A 118 0.32 5.91 25.36
N GLU A 119 -0.19 5.14 24.36
CA GLU A 119 -0.73 3.80 24.57
C GLU A 119 -0.13 2.80 23.56
N VAL A 120 0.80 1.98 24.03
CA VAL A 120 1.49 0.98 23.20
C VAL A 120 0.51 0.01 22.51
N LEU A 121 -0.55 -0.42 23.22
CA LEU A 121 -1.55 -1.33 22.65
C LEU A 121 -2.28 -0.70 21.47
N HIS A 122 -2.69 0.56 21.59
CA HIS A 122 -3.32 1.29 20.49
C HIS A 122 -2.36 1.43 19.30
N LEU A 123 -1.09 1.75 19.54
CA LEU A 123 -0.09 1.85 18.49
C LEU A 123 0.14 0.51 17.77
N LEU A 124 0.15 -0.61 18.50
CA LEU A 124 0.28 -1.93 17.93
C LEU A 124 -0.95 -2.24 17.03
N ILE A 125 -2.15 -2.06 17.57
CA ILE A 125 -3.40 -2.34 16.85
C ILE A 125 -3.47 -1.48 15.58
N ARG A 126 -3.21 -0.18 15.70
CA ARG A 126 -3.22 0.74 14.57
C ARG A 126 -2.09 0.44 13.59
N GLY A 127 -0.88 0.27 14.06
CA GLY A 127 0.29 0.02 13.22
C GLY A 127 0.13 -1.24 12.37
N PHE A 128 -0.31 -2.34 12.99
CA PHE A 128 -0.61 -3.57 12.25
C PHE A 128 -1.85 -3.46 11.39
N GLY A 129 -2.93 -2.84 11.86
CA GLY A 129 -4.19 -2.69 11.12
C GLY A 129 -4.02 -1.83 9.87
N THR A 130 -3.47 -0.61 10.02
CA THR A 130 -3.20 0.31 8.89
C THR A 130 -2.13 -0.26 7.95
N GLY A 131 -1.06 -0.82 8.52
CA GLY A 131 -0.01 -1.47 7.73
C GLY A 131 -0.56 -2.63 6.90
N ALA A 132 -1.37 -3.50 7.50
CA ALA A 132 -2.01 -4.60 6.79
C ALA A 132 -2.98 -4.08 5.71
N MET A 133 -3.74 -3.02 5.97
CA MET A 133 -4.67 -2.43 5.00
C MET A 133 -3.93 -2.01 3.72
N HIS A 134 -2.86 -1.24 3.83
CA HIS A 134 -2.07 -0.82 2.66
C HIS A 134 -1.46 -2.01 1.91
N VAL A 135 -0.93 -3.01 2.64
CA VAL A 135 -0.38 -4.22 2.03
C VAL A 135 -1.45 -5.03 1.32
N VAL A 136 -2.67 -5.14 1.89
CA VAL A 136 -3.81 -5.80 1.23
C VAL A 136 -4.22 -5.06 -0.04
N CYS A 137 -4.30 -3.73 -0.03
CA CYS A 137 -4.56 -2.94 -1.24
C CYS A 137 -3.50 -3.21 -2.32
N GLY A 138 -2.21 -3.18 -1.95
CA GLY A 138 -1.12 -3.55 -2.85
C GLY A 138 -1.23 -4.98 -3.37
N PHE A 139 -1.58 -5.93 -2.51
CA PHE A 139 -1.76 -7.32 -2.88
C PHE A 139 -2.92 -7.54 -3.86
N LEU A 140 -4.06 -6.88 -3.67
CA LEU A 140 -5.20 -6.93 -4.59
C LEU A 140 -4.78 -6.48 -6.00
N ILE A 141 -4.04 -5.37 -6.08
CA ILE A 141 -3.50 -4.87 -7.35
C ILE A 141 -2.51 -5.88 -7.95
N ALA A 142 -1.56 -6.39 -7.17
CA ALA A 142 -0.53 -7.31 -7.62
C ALA A 142 -1.10 -8.63 -8.17
N VAL A 143 -2.03 -9.24 -7.44
CA VAL A 143 -2.70 -10.48 -7.88
C VAL A 143 -3.50 -10.25 -9.16
N GLY A 144 -4.24 -9.15 -9.22
CA GLY A 144 -4.98 -8.80 -10.42
C GLY A 144 -4.06 -8.61 -11.63
N PHE A 145 -2.91 -7.95 -11.46
CA PHE A 145 -1.91 -7.83 -12.52
C PHE A 145 -1.42 -9.19 -13.03
N LEU A 146 -1.18 -10.17 -12.14
CA LEU A 146 -0.78 -11.52 -12.53
C LEU A 146 -1.82 -12.18 -13.44
N TYR A 147 -3.10 -12.09 -13.10
CA TYR A 147 -4.19 -12.68 -13.89
C TYR A 147 -4.50 -11.92 -15.19
N LEU A 148 -4.27 -10.61 -15.22
CA LEU A 148 -4.62 -9.74 -16.35
C LEU A 148 -3.44 -9.53 -17.33
N TRP A 149 -2.27 -10.05 -17.01
CA TRP A 149 -1.02 -9.77 -17.71
C TRP A 149 -1.06 -10.12 -19.19
N ASP A 150 -1.64 -11.25 -19.54
CA ASP A 150 -1.53 -11.82 -20.89
C ASP A 150 -2.51 -11.19 -21.91
N ARG A 151 -3.40 -10.30 -21.46
CA ARG A 151 -4.38 -9.64 -22.32
C ARG A 151 -4.30 -8.11 -22.20
N THR A 152 -3.76 -7.46 -23.23
CA THR A 152 -3.50 -6.00 -23.23
C THR A 152 -4.73 -5.15 -22.89
N TRP A 153 -5.91 -5.48 -23.42
CA TRP A 153 -7.14 -4.78 -23.10
C TRP A 153 -7.55 -4.94 -21.63
N LEU A 154 -7.47 -6.18 -21.13
CA LEU A 154 -7.78 -6.46 -19.73
C LEU A 154 -6.77 -5.84 -18.77
N ARG A 155 -5.51 -5.68 -19.17
CA ARG A 155 -4.52 -4.95 -18.35
C ARG A 155 -4.97 -3.52 -18.08
N LEU A 156 -5.42 -2.79 -19.10
CA LEU A 156 -5.82 -1.40 -18.93
C LEU A 156 -7.13 -1.28 -18.14
N ALA A 157 -8.20 -1.91 -18.61
CA ALA A 157 -9.51 -1.85 -17.96
C ALA A 157 -9.50 -2.50 -16.57
N GLY A 158 -8.80 -3.62 -16.42
CA GLY A 158 -8.67 -4.32 -15.16
C GLY A 158 -7.84 -3.55 -14.13
N THR A 159 -6.78 -2.85 -14.56
CA THR A 159 -5.99 -2.01 -13.65
C THR A 159 -6.84 -0.92 -13.02
N VAL A 160 -7.67 -0.24 -13.80
CA VAL A 160 -8.62 0.77 -13.27
C VAL A 160 -9.59 0.13 -12.28
N GLY A 161 -10.12 -1.06 -12.59
CA GLY A 161 -10.98 -1.81 -11.68
C GLY A 161 -10.29 -2.22 -10.38
N LEU A 162 -9.04 -2.66 -10.45
CA LEU A 162 -8.25 -3.03 -9.27
C LEU A 162 -7.94 -1.83 -8.37
N ILE A 163 -7.60 -0.69 -8.95
CA ILE A 163 -7.40 0.55 -8.20
C ILE A 163 -8.72 0.96 -7.52
N ALA A 164 -9.85 0.86 -8.22
CA ALA A 164 -11.16 1.17 -7.64
C ALA A 164 -11.51 0.25 -6.46
N ILE A 165 -11.18 -1.06 -6.55
CA ILE A 165 -11.35 -2.02 -5.44
C ILE A 165 -10.45 -1.63 -4.27
N ALA A 166 -9.18 -1.28 -4.51
CA ALA A 166 -8.26 -0.85 -3.46
C ALA A 166 -8.73 0.44 -2.79
N ILE A 167 -9.18 1.43 -3.55
CA ILE A 167 -9.78 2.68 -3.03
C ILE A 167 -11.00 2.38 -2.14
N THR A 168 -11.89 1.49 -2.61
CA THR A 168 -13.10 1.12 -1.86
C THR A 168 -12.73 0.41 -0.55
N TYR A 169 -11.81 -0.56 -0.60
CA TYR A 169 -11.35 -1.27 0.60
C TYR A 169 -10.70 -0.31 1.61
N HIS A 170 -9.83 0.57 1.14
CA HIS A 170 -9.19 1.60 1.96
C HIS A 170 -10.23 2.56 2.56
N GLY A 171 -11.19 3.04 1.76
CA GLY A 171 -12.26 3.92 2.22
C GLY A 171 -13.13 3.28 3.30
N ILE A 172 -13.53 2.02 3.13
CA ILE A 172 -14.27 1.26 4.15
C ILE A 172 -13.45 1.16 5.44
N TYR A 173 -12.15 0.85 5.33
CA TYR A 173 -11.26 0.83 6.48
C TYR A 173 -11.26 2.17 7.21
N ASN A 174 -11.04 3.29 6.51
CA ASN A 174 -10.99 4.62 7.11
C ASN A 174 -12.33 5.02 7.76
N ILE A 175 -13.46 4.67 7.15
CA ILE A 175 -14.80 4.87 7.74
C ILE A 175 -14.92 4.10 9.07
N LEU A 176 -14.54 2.85 9.11
CA LEU A 176 -14.65 2.02 10.30
C LEU A 176 -13.73 2.49 11.42
N VAL A 177 -12.48 2.78 11.14
CA VAL A 177 -11.50 3.21 12.17
C VAL A 177 -11.72 4.65 12.63
N SER A 178 -12.48 5.46 11.90
CA SER A 178 -12.91 6.79 12.34
C SER A 178 -14.04 6.75 13.36
N GLN A 179 -14.69 5.60 13.52
CA GLN A 179 -15.71 5.40 14.56
C GLN A 179 -15.08 5.08 15.91
N THR A 180 -15.92 4.88 16.93
CA THR A 180 -15.48 4.44 18.26
C THR A 180 -16.01 3.03 18.58
N GLY A 181 -15.41 2.38 19.58
CA GLY A 181 -15.90 1.09 20.08
C GLY A 181 -15.73 -0.05 19.08
N THR A 182 -16.75 -0.88 18.95
CA THR A 182 -16.72 -2.14 18.17
C THR A 182 -16.44 -1.90 16.69
N ALA A 183 -16.94 -0.82 16.09
CA ALA A 183 -16.73 -0.52 14.68
C ALA A 183 -15.26 -0.25 14.37
N ALA A 184 -14.55 0.51 15.19
CA ALA A 184 -13.11 0.75 15.04
C ALA A 184 -12.32 -0.55 15.20
N MET A 185 -12.65 -1.39 16.16
CA MET A 185 -12.01 -2.71 16.34
C MET A 185 -12.18 -3.59 15.11
N ILE A 186 -13.39 -3.66 14.56
CA ILE A 186 -13.67 -4.41 13.31
C ILE A 186 -12.80 -3.86 12.19
N GLY A 187 -12.72 -2.52 12.04
CA GLY A 187 -11.88 -1.88 11.04
C GLY A 187 -10.42 -2.35 11.09
N TYR A 188 -9.81 -2.34 12.27
CA TYR A 188 -8.43 -2.81 12.42
C TYR A 188 -8.24 -4.32 12.21
N LEU A 189 -9.25 -5.14 12.53
CA LEU A 189 -9.18 -6.59 12.40
C LEU A 189 -9.37 -7.09 10.96
N ILE A 190 -10.19 -6.43 10.17
CA ILE A 190 -10.48 -6.85 8.78
C ILE A 190 -9.20 -7.03 7.94
N PRO A 191 -8.27 -6.07 7.87
CA PRO A 191 -7.05 -6.24 7.08
C PRO A 191 -6.17 -7.40 7.59
N LEU A 192 -6.05 -7.56 8.89
CA LEU A 192 -5.29 -8.65 9.50
C LEU A 192 -5.89 -10.01 9.15
N LEU A 193 -7.20 -10.16 9.27
CA LEU A 193 -7.91 -11.37 8.86
C LEU A 193 -7.75 -11.65 7.36
N THR A 194 -7.80 -10.61 6.53
CA THR A 194 -7.56 -10.75 5.08
C THR A 194 -6.16 -11.30 4.81
N VAL A 195 -5.13 -10.78 5.48
CA VAL A 195 -3.76 -11.29 5.37
C VAL A 195 -3.69 -12.77 5.79
N VAL A 196 -4.30 -13.13 6.92
CA VAL A 196 -4.32 -14.53 7.40
C VAL A 196 -4.99 -15.46 6.38
N VAL A 197 -6.15 -15.07 5.85
CA VAL A 197 -6.86 -15.85 4.82
C VAL A 197 -5.99 -16.03 3.57
N VAL A 198 -5.34 -14.98 3.10
CA VAL A 198 -4.41 -15.06 1.95
C VAL A 198 -3.26 -16.02 2.22
N LEU A 199 -2.66 -15.98 3.41
CA LEU A 199 -1.57 -16.89 3.79
C LEU A 199 -2.03 -18.35 3.85
N LEU A 200 -3.21 -18.61 4.41
CA LEU A 200 -3.79 -19.95 4.47
C LEU A 200 -4.10 -20.52 3.09
N LEU A 201 -4.61 -19.69 2.17
CA LEU A 201 -4.89 -20.10 0.80
C LEU A 201 -3.61 -20.37 0.00
N ARG A 202 -2.52 -19.64 0.25
CA ARG A 202 -1.21 -19.89 -0.35
C ARG A 202 -0.50 -21.13 0.22
N GLY A 203 -0.72 -21.43 1.50
CA GLY A 203 -0.09 -22.58 2.19
C GLY A 203 -0.68 -23.96 1.85
N ASN A 204 -1.68 -24.04 0.96
CA ASN A 204 -2.32 -25.32 0.60
C ASN A 204 -1.74 -25.86 -0.73
N PRO A 205 -0.75 -26.75 -0.71
CA PRO A 205 -0.05 -27.24 -1.91
C PRO A 205 -0.91 -28.13 -2.83
N ARG A 206 -2.15 -28.43 -2.47
CA ARG A 206 -3.04 -29.34 -3.22
C ARG A 206 -3.67 -28.73 -4.48
N ARG A 207 -3.35 -27.48 -4.85
CA ARG A 207 -3.92 -26.81 -6.03
C ARG A 207 -2.97 -26.70 -7.24
N THR A 208 -1.73 -27.18 -7.12
CA THR A 208 -0.73 -27.08 -8.20
C THR A 208 -0.57 -28.34 -9.05
N ASP A 209 -1.29 -29.44 -8.75
CA ASP A 209 -1.15 -30.72 -9.48
C ASP A 209 -2.15 -30.87 -10.65
N PHE A 210 -2.80 -29.80 -11.08
CA PHE A 210 -3.80 -29.90 -12.17
C PHE A 210 -3.29 -29.53 -13.57
N ASP A 211 -2.01 -29.19 -13.74
CA ASP A 211 -1.44 -28.87 -15.06
C ASP A 211 -0.08 -29.55 -15.29
N SER A 212 -0.07 -30.87 -15.29
CA SER A 212 0.90 -31.66 -16.06
C SER A 212 0.12 -32.44 -17.13
N PRO A 213 0.05 -31.95 -18.38
CA PRO A 213 -0.28 -32.84 -19.47
C PRO A 213 0.96 -33.71 -19.72
N ASP A 214 0.86 -34.98 -19.35
CA ASP A 214 1.80 -36.02 -19.71
C ASP A 214 2.05 -36.01 -21.21
N ASN A 215 3.32 -36.01 -21.56
CA ASN A 215 3.84 -36.32 -22.87
C ASN A 215 3.32 -37.67 -23.39
N HIS A 216 2.73 -37.66 -24.56
CA HIS A 216 2.91 -38.70 -25.57
C HIS A 216 3.01 -38.06 -26.94
#